data_64ecfe65c2dfaf2e798b0e07f0413718
#
_entry.id   64ecfe65c2dfaf2e798b0e07f0413718
#
_cell.length_a   1.000
_cell.length_b   1.000
_cell.length_c   1.000
_cell.angle_alpha   90.00
_cell.angle_beta   90.00
_cell.angle_gamma   90.00
#
_symmetry.space_group_name_H-M   'P 1'
#
loop_
_entity.id
_entity.type
_entity.pdbx_description
1 polymer ?
#
loop_
_entity_poly.entity_id
_entity_poly.type
_entity_poly.pdbx_seq_one_letter_code
_entity_poly.pdbx_strand_id
1 'polypeptide(L)'
;MDKSDKKHQIISVLIKEARHSMNHEHFEDAVLKLQRCLQLEEEPKSRAAILGDLGYCFLRLGWFEEAVKVYTQLLKANPADNDSRFYLASAYASLKWTNGAIEELRTILSTDLNDVLAHHDLWLCYRDLGWMKESLEEMKIANAKAMIYGNPEEKEVVKSSLSNLEEEMENGDEDGSQDSFLSLILLLTIIKKFMHRKRPL
;
A
#
# COMPACT_ATOMS: atom_id res chain seq x y z
N MET A 1 21.63 -29.74 -24.05
CA MET A 1 21.07 -28.72 -23.13
C MET A 1 22.17 -28.37 -22.14
N ASP A 2 22.65 -27.15 -22.21
CA ASP A 2 23.73 -26.64 -21.36
C ASP A 2 23.28 -26.55 -19.88
N LYS A 3 24.27 -26.55 -18.97
CA LYS A 3 24.03 -26.42 -17.52
C LYS A 3 23.28 -25.13 -17.18
N SER A 4 23.56 -24.06 -17.94
CA SER A 4 22.88 -22.77 -17.85
C SER A 4 21.41 -22.85 -18.26
N ASP A 5 21.10 -23.53 -19.36
CA ASP A 5 19.72 -23.70 -19.85
C ASP A 5 18.84 -24.44 -18.82
N LYS A 6 19.38 -25.50 -18.21
CA LYS A 6 18.68 -26.25 -17.15
C LYS A 6 18.39 -25.38 -15.94
N LYS A 7 19.36 -24.56 -15.53
CA LYS A 7 19.20 -23.61 -14.39
C LYS A 7 18.09 -22.61 -14.65
N HIS A 8 18.08 -21.95 -15.80
CA HIS A 8 17.02 -21.00 -16.20
C HIS A 8 15.64 -21.67 -16.27
N GLN A 9 15.59 -22.91 -16.80
CA GLN A 9 14.32 -23.65 -16.83
C GLN A 9 13.79 -23.96 -15.43
N ILE A 10 14.64 -24.36 -14.48
CA ILE A 10 14.25 -24.59 -13.09
C ILE A 10 13.72 -23.31 -12.44
N ILE A 11 14.44 -22.19 -12.60
CA ILE A 11 14.02 -20.88 -12.07
C ILE A 11 12.65 -20.48 -12.63
N SER A 12 12.47 -20.59 -13.94
CA SER A 12 11.20 -20.27 -14.61
C SER A 12 10.02 -21.09 -14.06
N VAL A 13 10.21 -22.39 -13.85
CA VAL A 13 9.18 -23.26 -13.27
C VAL A 13 8.87 -22.86 -11.84
N LEU A 14 9.90 -22.64 -11.00
CA LEU A 14 9.72 -22.25 -9.60
C LEU A 14 9.00 -20.90 -9.45
N ILE A 15 9.32 -19.91 -10.29
CA ILE A 15 8.62 -18.62 -10.30
C ILE A 15 7.14 -18.80 -10.66
N LYS A 16 6.85 -19.62 -11.69
CA LYS A 16 5.47 -19.89 -12.09
C LYS A 16 4.67 -20.58 -10.99
N GLU A 17 5.28 -21.56 -10.32
CA GLU A 17 4.66 -22.26 -9.20
C GLU A 17 4.49 -21.33 -7.98
N ALA A 18 5.47 -20.47 -7.67
CA ALA A 18 5.38 -19.50 -6.59
C ALA A 18 4.21 -18.54 -6.81
N ARG A 19 4.08 -17.96 -8.02
CA ARG A 19 2.96 -17.08 -8.38
C ARG A 19 1.61 -17.81 -8.33
N HIS A 20 1.57 -19.07 -8.73
CA HIS A 20 0.37 -19.90 -8.56
C HIS A 20 0.00 -20.01 -7.08
N SER A 21 0.96 -20.30 -6.20
CA SER A 21 0.76 -20.37 -4.76
C SER A 21 0.31 -19.03 -4.18
N MET A 22 0.88 -17.90 -4.62
CA MET A 22 0.47 -16.54 -4.23
C MET A 22 -0.99 -16.26 -4.61
N ASN A 23 -1.40 -16.65 -5.83
CA ASN A 23 -2.78 -16.46 -6.30
C ASN A 23 -3.82 -17.29 -5.52
N HIS A 24 -3.38 -18.35 -4.85
CA HIS A 24 -4.21 -19.20 -3.99
C HIS A 24 -3.97 -18.92 -2.49
N GLU A 25 -3.30 -17.83 -2.17
CA GLU A 25 -2.99 -17.38 -0.80
C GLU A 25 -2.12 -18.37 0.01
N HIS A 26 -1.41 -19.28 -0.67
CA HIS A 26 -0.45 -20.20 -0.03
C HIS A 26 0.93 -19.52 0.04
N PHE A 27 1.03 -18.44 0.84
CA PHE A 27 2.22 -17.56 0.84
C PHE A 27 3.46 -18.23 1.42
N GLU A 28 3.35 -19.14 2.40
CA GLU A 28 4.50 -19.89 2.93
C GLU A 28 5.14 -20.78 1.85
N ASP A 29 4.33 -21.46 1.05
CA ASP A 29 4.81 -22.27 -0.06
C ASP A 29 5.47 -21.41 -1.15
N ALA A 30 4.89 -20.23 -1.44
CA ALA A 30 5.50 -19.26 -2.34
C ALA A 30 6.86 -18.77 -1.84
N VAL A 31 7.00 -18.47 -0.55
CA VAL A 31 8.27 -18.05 0.08
C VAL A 31 9.35 -19.10 -0.13
N LEU A 32 9.07 -20.39 0.10
CA LEU A 32 10.06 -21.46 -0.07
C LEU A 32 10.55 -21.54 -1.52
N LYS A 33 9.65 -21.43 -2.50
CA LYS A 33 9.98 -21.47 -3.93
C LYS A 33 10.79 -20.25 -4.36
N LEU A 34 10.39 -19.03 -3.92
CA LEU A 34 11.11 -17.78 -4.21
C LEU A 34 12.51 -17.76 -3.58
N GLN A 35 12.67 -18.25 -2.35
CA GLN A 35 13.98 -18.40 -1.72
C GLN A 35 14.87 -19.37 -2.52
N ARG A 36 14.29 -20.46 -3.02
CA ARG A 36 15.03 -21.37 -3.90
C ARG A 36 15.44 -20.72 -5.21
N CYS A 37 14.57 -19.89 -5.79
CA CYS A 37 14.93 -19.09 -6.98
C CYS A 37 16.12 -18.17 -6.68
N LEU A 38 16.13 -17.45 -5.56
CA LEU A 38 17.22 -16.53 -5.18
C LEU A 38 18.56 -17.23 -4.97
N GLN A 39 18.57 -18.51 -4.59
CA GLN A 39 19.80 -19.31 -4.50
C GLN A 39 20.38 -19.65 -5.87
N LEU A 40 19.53 -19.72 -6.88
CA LEU A 40 19.91 -20.10 -8.23
C LEU A 40 20.13 -18.90 -9.15
N GLU A 41 19.39 -17.80 -8.95
CA GLU A 41 19.44 -16.62 -9.82
C GLU A 41 20.63 -15.71 -9.48
N GLU A 42 21.36 -15.30 -10.49
CA GLU A 42 22.55 -14.45 -10.36
C GLU A 42 22.34 -13.07 -11.01
N GLU A 43 21.44 -12.99 -11.99
CA GLU A 43 21.17 -11.75 -12.71
C GLU A 43 20.44 -10.73 -11.79
N PRO A 44 21.01 -9.51 -11.61
CA PRO A 44 20.50 -8.57 -10.61
C PRO A 44 19.04 -8.14 -10.83
N LYS A 45 18.63 -7.95 -12.08
CA LYS A 45 17.27 -7.51 -12.41
C LYS A 45 16.23 -8.59 -12.10
N SER A 46 16.54 -9.84 -12.46
CA SER A 46 15.70 -11.01 -12.14
C SER A 46 15.61 -11.23 -10.63
N ARG A 47 16.73 -11.07 -9.92
CA ARG A 47 16.76 -11.12 -8.45
C ARG A 47 15.87 -10.05 -7.81
N ALA A 48 15.89 -8.83 -8.33
CA ALA A 48 15.04 -7.74 -7.82
C ALA A 48 13.55 -8.10 -7.95
N ALA A 49 13.13 -8.65 -9.09
CA ALA A 49 11.75 -9.09 -9.28
C ALA A 49 11.34 -10.21 -8.30
N ILE A 50 12.21 -11.19 -8.09
CA ILE A 50 11.97 -12.28 -7.12
C ILE A 50 11.91 -11.74 -5.69
N LEU A 51 12.77 -10.79 -5.34
CA LEU A 51 12.75 -10.12 -4.04
C LEU A 51 11.44 -9.34 -3.83
N GLY A 52 10.93 -8.67 -4.86
CA GLY A 52 9.64 -7.99 -4.80
C GLY A 52 8.49 -8.95 -4.48
N ASP A 53 8.40 -10.07 -5.22
CA ASP A 53 7.42 -11.13 -4.95
C ASP A 53 7.57 -11.71 -3.53
N LEU A 54 8.82 -11.89 -3.05
CA LEU A 54 9.11 -12.38 -1.70
C LEU A 54 8.69 -11.37 -0.61
N GLY A 55 9.00 -10.10 -0.79
CA GLY A 55 8.58 -9.02 0.11
C GLY A 55 7.05 -8.94 0.24
N TYR A 56 6.34 -9.08 -0.88
CA TYR A 56 4.89 -9.16 -0.89
C TYR A 56 4.37 -10.36 -0.09
N CYS A 57 4.95 -11.54 -0.26
CA CYS A 57 4.58 -12.71 0.55
C CYS A 57 4.81 -12.46 2.05
N PHE A 58 5.90 -11.82 2.43
CA PHE A 58 6.17 -11.48 3.82
C PHE A 58 5.12 -10.52 4.39
N LEU A 59 4.69 -9.51 3.65
CA LEU A 59 3.59 -8.63 4.07
C LEU A 59 2.29 -9.41 4.31
N ARG A 60 1.96 -10.32 3.39
CA ARG A 60 0.73 -11.13 3.49
C ARG A 60 0.76 -12.14 4.65
N LEU A 61 1.94 -12.59 5.07
CA LEU A 61 2.17 -13.47 6.22
C LEU A 61 2.29 -12.70 7.56
N GLY A 62 2.32 -11.36 7.53
CA GLY A 62 2.57 -10.55 8.72
C GLY A 62 4.04 -10.54 9.17
N TRP A 63 4.97 -10.96 8.31
CA TRP A 63 6.42 -10.93 8.58
C TRP A 63 6.99 -9.58 8.16
N PHE A 64 6.58 -8.55 8.89
CA PHE A 64 6.80 -7.17 8.48
C PHE A 64 8.27 -6.75 8.55
N GLU A 65 9.03 -7.24 9.52
CA GLU A 65 10.46 -6.96 9.62
C GLU A 65 11.25 -7.53 8.44
N GLU A 66 10.88 -8.71 7.95
CA GLU A 66 11.45 -9.33 6.76
C GLU A 66 11.08 -8.54 5.51
N ALA A 67 9.85 -8.07 5.41
CA ALA A 67 9.41 -7.20 4.33
C ALA A 67 10.21 -5.90 4.30
N VAL A 68 10.43 -5.25 5.45
CA VAL A 68 11.27 -4.04 5.58
C VAL A 68 12.68 -4.29 5.04
N LYS A 69 13.31 -5.42 5.42
CA LYS A 69 14.67 -5.75 4.93
C LYS A 69 14.70 -5.87 3.41
N VAL A 70 13.73 -6.56 2.82
CA VAL A 70 13.65 -6.78 1.38
C VAL A 70 13.43 -5.47 0.63
N TYR A 71 12.42 -4.67 1.00
CA TYR A 71 12.12 -3.43 0.31
C TYR A 71 13.20 -2.36 0.49
N THR A 72 13.83 -2.31 1.67
CA THR A 72 15.02 -1.46 1.88
C THR A 72 16.17 -1.87 0.96
N GLN A 73 16.38 -3.18 0.74
CA GLN A 73 17.40 -3.66 -0.20
C GLN A 73 17.06 -3.27 -1.64
N LEU A 74 15.81 -3.39 -2.07
CA LEU A 74 15.36 -2.99 -3.41
C LEU A 74 15.54 -1.49 -3.63
N LEU A 75 15.17 -0.66 -2.66
CA LEU A 75 15.31 0.80 -2.73
C LEU A 75 16.78 1.27 -2.71
N LYS A 76 17.68 0.53 -2.07
CA LYS A 76 19.13 0.79 -2.19
C LYS A 76 19.65 0.58 -3.61
N ALA A 77 19.10 -0.40 -4.34
CA ALA A 77 19.46 -0.68 -5.72
C ALA A 77 18.75 0.26 -6.71
N ASN A 78 17.50 0.62 -6.45
CA ASN A 78 16.69 1.53 -7.26
C ASN A 78 15.90 2.50 -6.35
N PRO A 79 16.47 3.66 -5.99
CA PRO A 79 15.79 4.64 -5.14
C PRO A 79 14.53 5.27 -5.74
N ALA A 80 14.31 5.14 -7.05
CA ALA A 80 13.14 5.67 -7.76
C ALA A 80 11.96 4.69 -7.85
N ASP A 81 12.08 3.51 -7.24
CA ASP A 81 11.03 2.47 -7.26
C ASP A 81 9.93 2.83 -6.25
N ASN A 82 8.89 3.51 -6.73
CA ASN A 82 7.75 3.89 -5.90
C ASN A 82 6.93 2.68 -5.42
N ASP A 83 6.87 1.59 -6.18
CA ASP A 83 6.16 0.37 -5.76
C ASP A 83 6.83 -0.23 -4.52
N SER A 84 8.15 -0.42 -4.56
CA SER A 84 8.91 -0.90 -3.39
C SER A 84 8.81 0.06 -2.21
N ARG A 85 8.76 1.38 -2.46
CA ARG A 85 8.60 2.40 -1.43
C ARG A 85 7.23 2.33 -0.77
N PHE A 86 6.17 2.12 -1.56
CA PHE A 86 4.81 1.95 -1.06
C PHE A 86 4.70 0.72 -0.15
N TYR A 87 5.25 -0.42 -0.57
CA TYR A 87 5.26 -1.63 0.26
C TYR A 87 6.13 -1.48 1.53
N LEU A 88 7.22 -0.72 1.47
CA LEU A 88 8.01 -0.39 2.67
C LEU A 88 7.20 0.44 3.65
N ALA A 89 6.47 1.45 3.17
CA ALA A 89 5.58 2.27 3.99
C ALA A 89 4.49 1.42 4.64
N SER A 90 3.90 0.49 3.90
CA SER A 90 2.90 -0.46 4.42
C SER A 90 3.46 -1.36 5.52
N ALA A 91 4.70 -1.87 5.34
CA ALA A 91 5.38 -2.64 6.37
C ALA A 91 5.65 -1.80 7.64
N TYR A 92 6.11 -0.56 7.48
CA TYR A 92 6.33 0.36 8.60
C TYR A 92 5.03 0.68 9.36
N ALA A 93 3.93 0.95 8.65
CA ALA A 93 2.63 1.20 9.26
C ALA A 93 2.16 -0.02 10.08
N SER A 94 2.34 -1.23 9.54
CA SER A 94 2.00 -2.47 10.25
C SER A 94 2.83 -2.70 11.51
N LEU A 95 4.09 -2.28 11.52
CA LEU A 95 4.99 -2.29 12.69
C LEU A 95 4.74 -1.13 13.66
N LYS A 96 3.79 -0.23 13.36
CA LYS A 96 3.56 1.01 14.11
C LYS A 96 4.77 1.99 14.07
N TRP A 97 5.61 1.88 13.06
CA TRP A 97 6.67 2.82 12.76
C TRP A 97 6.13 3.95 11.87
N THR A 98 5.07 4.58 12.34
CA THR A 98 4.21 5.47 11.57
C THR A 98 4.95 6.66 10.96
N ASN A 99 5.95 7.22 11.65
CA ASN A 99 6.77 8.30 11.08
C ASN A 99 7.59 7.83 9.86
N GLY A 100 8.14 6.61 9.90
CA GLY A 100 8.84 6.03 8.75
C GLY A 100 7.90 5.83 7.56
N ALA A 101 6.67 5.35 7.80
CA ALA A 101 5.65 5.22 6.76
C ALA A 101 5.33 6.58 6.12
N ILE A 102 5.14 7.63 6.92
CA ILE A 102 4.88 9.00 6.44
C ILE A 102 6.02 9.52 5.56
N GLU A 103 7.28 9.30 5.92
CA GLU A 103 8.44 9.73 5.13
C GLU A 103 8.45 9.06 3.75
N GLU A 104 8.21 7.76 3.69
CA GLU A 104 8.16 7.02 2.43
C GLU A 104 6.99 7.46 1.55
N LEU A 105 5.79 7.63 2.10
CA LEU A 105 4.61 8.09 1.38
C LEU A 105 4.79 9.52 0.84
N ARG A 106 5.34 10.43 1.62
CA ARG A 106 5.68 11.78 1.15
C ARG A 106 6.70 11.77 0.02
N THR A 107 7.64 10.82 0.05
CA THR A 107 8.61 10.67 -1.04
C THR A 107 7.92 10.22 -2.33
N ILE A 108 6.94 9.31 -2.28
CA ILE A 108 6.10 8.96 -3.43
C ILE A 108 5.40 10.22 -3.97
N LEU A 109 4.73 10.96 -3.11
CA LEU A 109 4.00 12.16 -3.49
C LEU A 109 4.90 13.29 -4.02
N SER A 110 6.20 13.31 -3.69
CA SER A 110 7.13 14.25 -4.28
C SER A 110 7.38 14.00 -5.77
N THR A 111 7.14 12.77 -6.24
CA THR A 111 7.31 12.35 -7.65
C THR A 111 5.97 12.20 -8.38
N ASP A 112 4.93 11.79 -7.68
CA ASP A 112 3.55 11.70 -8.19
C ASP A 112 2.55 12.29 -7.19
N LEU A 113 2.20 13.55 -7.40
CA LEU A 113 1.21 14.27 -6.59
C LEU A 113 -0.24 13.77 -6.76
N ASN A 114 -0.47 12.82 -7.66
CA ASN A 114 -1.79 12.28 -7.94
C ASN A 114 -1.97 10.85 -7.46
N ASP A 115 -0.96 10.28 -6.79
CA ASP A 115 -1.04 8.94 -6.23
C ASP A 115 -2.13 8.87 -5.14
N VAL A 116 -3.25 8.25 -5.50
CA VAL A 116 -4.44 8.13 -4.65
C VAL A 116 -4.15 7.32 -3.40
N LEU A 117 -3.40 6.22 -3.56
CA LEU A 117 -3.12 5.30 -2.46
C LEU A 117 -2.14 5.91 -1.47
N ALA A 118 -1.15 6.68 -1.94
CA ALA A 118 -0.23 7.38 -1.06
C ALA A 118 -0.93 8.43 -0.20
N HIS A 119 -1.86 9.22 -0.76
CA HIS A 119 -2.69 10.14 0.02
C HIS A 119 -3.60 9.41 1.01
N HIS A 120 -4.23 8.30 0.59
CA HIS A 120 -5.06 7.48 1.44
C HIS A 120 -4.28 6.91 2.63
N ASP A 121 -3.08 6.37 2.39
CA ASP A 121 -2.27 5.77 3.45
C ASP A 121 -1.66 6.82 4.39
N LEU A 122 -1.35 8.04 3.88
CA LEU A 122 -1.00 9.18 4.74
C LEU A 122 -2.14 9.56 5.68
N TRP A 123 -3.38 9.59 5.19
CA TRP A 123 -4.55 9.79 6.03
C TRP A 123 -4.60 8.79 7.18
N LEU A 124 -4.41 7.48 6.90
CA LEU A 124 -4.38 6.44 7.93
C LEU A 124 -3.25 6.68 8.93
N CYS A 125 -2.05 7.00 8.46
CA CYS A 125 -0.89 7.28 9.30
C CYS A 125 -1.13 8.48 10.23
N TYR A 126 -1.69 9.58 9.73
CA TYR A 126 -2.00 10.76 10.55
C TYR A 126 -3.12 10.49 11.55
N ARG A 127 -4.13 9.69 11.18
CA ARG A 127 -5.17 9.23 12.10
C ARG A 127 -4.57 8.41 13.25
N ASP A 128 -3.67 7.48 12.94
CA ASP A 128 -2.98 6.66 13.95
C ASP A 128 -2.15 7.49 14.94
N LEU A 129 -1.63 8.65 14.51
CA LEU A 129 -0.91 9.61 15.35
C LEU A 129 -1.85 10.59 16.09
N GLY A 130 -3.14 10.57 15.83
CA GLY A 130 -4.09 11.54 16.36
C GLY A 130 -4.00 12.93 15.71
N TRP A 131 -3.33 13.07 14.58
CA TRP A 131 -3.20 14.32 13.82
C TRP A 131 -4.43 14.50 12.92
N MET A 132 -5.55 14.81 13.57
CA MET A 132 -6.88 14.80 12.93
C MET A 132 -7.02 15.81 11.79
N LYS A 133 -6.36 16.99 11.89
CA LYS A 133 -6.42 18.00 10.82
C LYS A 133 -5.70 17.53 9.55
N GLU A 134 -4.48 17.05 9.71
CA GLU A 134 -3.66 16.51 8.63
C GLU A 134 -4.31 15.29 8.01
N SER A 135 -4.81 14.38 8.84
CA SER A 135 -5.56 13.20 8.43
C SER A 135 -6.74 13.58 7.53
N LEU A 136 -7.51 14.56 7.95
CA LEU A 136 -8.69 15.01 7.24
C LEU A 136 -8.36 15.66 5.89
N GLU A 137 -7.29 16.45 5.81
CA GLU A 137 -6.84 17.04 4.54
C GLU A 137 -6.39 15.96 3.55
N GLU A 138 -5.62 14.96 3.98
CA GLU A 138 -5.19 13.87 3.10
C GLU A 138 -6.38 13.05 2.61
N MET A 139 -7.39 12.79 3.44
CA MET A 139 -8.62 12.11 3.03
C MET A 139 -9.37 12.88 1.95
N LYS A 140 -9.48 14.21 2.07
CA LYS A 140 -10.08 15.06 1.04
C LYS A 140 -9.32 14.97 -0.28
N ILE A 141 -8.00 15.03 -0.19
CA ILE A 141 -7.12 14.95 -1.36
C ILE A 141 -7.26 13.58 -2.00
N ALA A 142 -7.16 12.49 -1.25
CA ALA A 142 -7.32 11.13 -1.75
C ALA A 142 -8.66 10.95 -2.49
N ASN A 143 -9.77 11.42 -1.89
CA ASN A 143 -11.08 11.34 -2.50
C ASN A 143 -11.18 12.17 -3.80
N ALA A 144 -10.69 13.40 -3.81
CA ALA A 144 -10.68 14.24 -5.00
C ALA A 144 -9.84 13.63 -6.14
N LYS A 145 -8.67 13.09 -5.81
CA LYS A 145 -7.78 12.41 -6.76
C LYS A 145 -8.40 11.11 -7.28
N ALA A 146 -8.98 10.29 -6.42
CA ALA A 146 -9.65 9.06 -6.81
C ALA A 146 -10.79 9.33 -7.80
N MET A 147 -11.56 10.39 -7.63
CA MET A 147 -12.63 10.75 -8.57
C MET A 147 -12.12 11.10 -9.98
N ILE A 148 -10.94 11.73 -10.07
CA ILE A 148 -10.39 12.26 -11.32
C ILE A 148 -9.48 11.22 -12.00
N TYR A 149 -8.55 10.67 -11.26
CA TYR A 149 -7.44 9.85 -11.76
C TYR A 149 -7.55 8.38 -11.35
N GLY A 150 -8.29 8.07 -10.28
CA GLY A 150 -8.33 6.75 -9.69
C GLY A 150 -8.93 5.69 -10.62
N ASN A 151 -8.32 4.53 -10.62
CA ASN A 151 -8.88 3.31 -11.21
C ASN A 151 -10.07 2.79 -10.36
N PRO A 152 -10.83 1.77 -10.81
CA PRO A 152 -11.98 1.25 -10.07
C PRO A 152 -11.62 0.75 -8.66
N GLU A 153 -10.44 0.14 -8.48
CA GLU A 153 -9.97 -0.40 -7.19
C GLU A 153 -9.66 0.72 -6.20
N GLU A 154 -8.93 1.75 -6.64
CA GLU A 154 -8.61 2.93 -5.82
C GLU A 154 -9.86 3.69 -5.39
N LYS A 155 -10.84 3.84 -6.29
CA LYS A 155 -12.15 4.44 -5.97
C LYS A 155 -12.89 3.66 -4.89
N GLU A 156 -12.85 2.34 -4.97
CA GLU A 156 -13.51 1.48 -3.99
C GLU A 156 -12.79 1.51 -2.63
N VAL A 157 -11.44 1.53 -2.61
CA VAL A 157 -10.65 1.69 -1.37
C VAL A 157 -11.02 2.99 -0.65
N VAL A 158 -11.00 4.12 -1.34
CA VAL A 158 -11.32 5.42 -0.75
C VAL A 158 -12.78 5.49 -0.29
N LYS A 159 -13.71 4.94 -1.09
CA LYS A 159 -15.13 4.89 -0.75
C LYS A 159 -15.40 4.04 0.49
N SER A 160 -14.79 2.86 0.58
CA SER A 160 -14.89 1.97 1.73
C SER A 160 -14.36 2.65 2.99
N SER A 161 -13.22 3.34 2.89
CA SER A 161 -12.64 4.08 4.02
C SER A 161 -13.52 5.24 4.49
N LEU A 162 -14.17 5.96 3.56
CA LEU A 162 -15.15 7.00 3.89
C LEU A 162 -16.37 6.42 4.61
N SER A 163 -16.89 5.28 4.14
CA SER A 163 -18.04 4.61 4.76
C SER A 163 -17.73 4.15 6.18
N ASN A 164 -16.53 3.56 6.40
CA ASN A 164 -16.09 3.16 7.73
C ASN A 164 -15.95 4.35 8.66
N LEU A 165 -15.41 5.48 8.17
CA LEU A 165 -15.32 6.72 8.95
C LEU A 165 -16.69 7.27 9.32
N GLU A 166 -17.68 7.21 8.42
CA GLU A 166 -19.06 7.59 8.69
C GLU A 166 -19.68 6.72 9.81
N GLU A 167 -19.44 5.40 9.76
CA GLU A 167 -19.92 4.47 10.78
C GLU A 167 -19.24 4.68 12.14
N GLU A 168 -17.91 4.90 12.16
CA GLU A 168 -17.17 5.26 13.38
C GLU A 168 -17.74 6.53 14.03
N MET A 169 -18.18 7.49 13.23
CA MET A 169 -18.77 8.74 13.70
C MET A 169 -20.19 8.57 14.24
N GLU A 170 -21.02 7.75 13.59
CA GLU A 170 -22.37 7.47 14.04
C GLU A 170 -22.37 6.69 15.38
N ASN A 171 -21.36 5.84 15.59
CA ASN A 171 -21.22 5.04 16.81
C ASN A 171 -20.42 5.72 17.93
N GLY A 172 -19.73 6.84 17.63
CA GLY A 172 -18.81 7.53 18.55
C GLY A 172 -19.42 8.62 19.42
N ASP A 173 -20.75 8.76 19.48
CA ASP A 173 -21.45 9.86 20.17
C ASP A 173 -21.36 9.85 21.72
N GLU A 174 -20.55 8.97 22.33
CA GLU A 174 -20.49 8.87 23.80
C GLU A 174 -19.32 9.59 24.48
N ASP A 175 -18.35 10.18 23.76
CA ASP A 175 -17.19 10.84 24.39
C ASP A 175 -16.87 12.24 23.81
N GLY A 176 -17.48 13.19 24.36
CA GLY A 176 -17.33 14.63 24.64
C GLY A 176 -16.37 15.53 23.84
N SER A 177 -15.99 15.32 22.56
CA SER A 177 -15.25 16.32 21.78
C SER A 177 -16.07 16.90 20.61
N GLN A 178 -17.10 17.69 20.96
CA GLN A 178 -18.08 18.25 20.01
C GLN A 178 -17.50 19.06 18.84
N ASP A 179 -16.38 19.75 19.00
CA ASP A 179 -15.84 20.65 17.96
C ASP A 179 -15.13 19.88 16.82
N SER A 180 -14.46 18.78 17.13
CA SER A 180 -13.85 17.91 16.12
C SER A 180 -14.91 17.14 15.34
N PHE A 181 -15.97 16.72 16.00
CA PHE A 181 -17.08 15.95 15.49
C PHE A 181 -17.94 16.75 14.49
N LEU A 182 -18.31 17.98 14.83
CA LEU A 182 -19.08 18.86 13.93
C LEU A 182 -18.31 19.23 12.67
N SER A 183 -16.99 19.41 12.78
CA SER A 183 -16.12 19.68 11.64
C SER A 183 -16.05 18.47 10.69
N LEU A 184 -16.03 17.27 11.23
CA LEU A 184 -16.02 16.03 10.49
C LEU A 184 -17.36 15.76 9.77
N ILE A 185 -18.51 15.97 10.44
CA ILE A 185 -19.86 15.87 9.87
C ILE A 185 -20.04 16.86 8.70
N LEU A 186 -19.64 18.12 8.92
CA LEU A 186 -19.73 19.15 7.88
C LEU A 186 -18.93 18.74 6.64
N LEU A 187 -17.77 18.14 6.83
CA LEU A 187 -16.89 17.70 5.76
C LEU A 187 -17.45 16.51 5.00
N LEU A 188 -17.96 15.49 5.68
CA LEU A 188 -18.61 14.34 5.03
C LEU A 188 -19.82 14.78 4.22
N THR A 189 -20.55 15.79 4.71
CA THR A 189 -21.66 16.41 3.98
C THR A 189 -21.17 17.12 2.71
N ILE A 190 -20.01 17.75 2.75
CA ILE A 190 -19.38 18.40 1.59
C ILE A 190 -18.89 17.34 0.60
N ILE A 191 -18.24 16.29 1.07
CA ILE A 191 -17.76 15.18 0.24
C ILE A 191 -18.96 14.49 -0.44
N LYS A 192 -20.02 14.15 0.31
CA LYS A 192 -21.27 13.60 -0.25
C LYS A 192 -21.87 14.51 -1.32
N LYS A 193 -21.91 15.81 -1.09
CA LYS A 193 -22.43 16.80 -2.07
C LYS A 193 -21.58 16.83 -3.35
N PHE A 194 -20.27 16.65 -3.26
CA PHE A 194 -19.37 16.56 -4.41
C PHE A 194 -19.52 15.24 -5.17
N MET A 195 -19.64 14.11 -4.47
CA MET A 195 -19.81 12.79 -5.09
C MET A 195 -21.14 12.67 -5.87
N HIS A 196 -22.21 13.38 -5.44
CA HIS A 196 -23.53 13.33 -6.09
C HIS A 196 -23.71 14.41 -7.18
N ARG A 197 -22.75 15.29 -7.40
CA ARG A 197 -22.77 16.19 -8.55
C ARG A 197 -22.49 15.41 -9.83
N LYS A 198 -23.55 14.90 -10.47
CA LYS A 198 -23.48 14.44 -11.85
C LYS A 198 -22.87 15.57 -12.69
N ARG A 199 -21.77 15.28 -13.42
CA ARG A 199 -21.30 16.18 -14.47
C ARG A 199 -22.46 16.40 -15.42
N PRO A 200 -22.80 17.65 -15.83
CA PRO A 200 -23.61 17.84 -17.01
C PRO A 200 -22.84 17.26 -18.21
N LEU A 201 -23.58 16.56 -19.08
CA LEU A 201 -23.13 16.02 -20.35
C LEU A 201 -22.54 17.09 -21.25
#